data_5179b2e79d5dc096768a5389b447875e
#
_entry.id   5179b2e79d5dc096768a5389b447875e
#
_cell.length_a   1.000
_cell.length_b   1.000
_cell.length_c   1.000
_cell.angle_alpha   90.00
_cell.angle_beta   90.00
_cell.angle_gamma   90.00
#
_symmetry.space_group_name_H-M   'P 1'
#
loop_
_entity.id
_entity.type
_entity.pdbx_description
1 polymer ?
#
loop_
_entity_poly.entity_id
_entity_poly.type
_entity_poly.pdbx_seq_one_letter_code
_entity_poly.pdbx_strand_id
1 'polypeptide(L)'
;MIVSPRQPGIADLHRIRVSRKDAVDAALIKDGIKSIAYIAPEEQKDLLDFGLTAIVDAWQMHNAIKATLANEGISLAPLMLVQVGNSDKAVDEAKTRLIAAGVPEERIAWYTSEDPNDDLLVVAKDESKEVLIFKVAVALGFDAPRAFTLVSMRGAKDTDFGIQVVGRILRVHHRLQAKALDNTLPALL
;
A
#
# COMPACT_ATOMS: atom_id res chain seq x y z
N MET A 1 7.15 1.43 17.07
CA MET A 1 8.59 1.68 17.25
C MET A 1 9.14 0.55 18.12
N ILE A 2 9.88 -0.39 17.52
CA ILE A 2 10.52 -1.47 18.26
C ILE A 2 11.83 -0.86 18.77
N VAL A 3 11.87 -0.50 20.04
CA VAL A 3 13.12 -0.08 20.69
C VAL A 3 13.93 -1.34 20.97
N SER A 4 15.13 -1.42 20.40
CA SER A 4 16.09 -2.50 20.65
C SER A 4 16.35 -2.68 22.16
N PRO A 5 16.33 -3.90 22.70
CA PRO A 5 16.28 -4.13 24.14
C PRO A 5 17.62 -3.99 24.87
N ARG A 6 18.69 -3.47 24.29
CA ARG A 6 20.02 -3.46 24.95
C ARG A 6 20.81 -2.18 24.72
N GLN A 7 20.54 -1.17 25.53
CA GLN A 7 21.59 -0.23 25.95
C GLN A 7 21.77 -0.36 27.47
N PRO A 8 22.96 -0.76 27.97
CA PRO A 8 23.25 -0.74 29.38
C PRO A 8 23.29 0.72 29.86
N GLY A 9 22.52 1.07 30.87
CA GLY A 9 22.51 2.39 31.49
C GLY A 9 21.21 3.18 31.43
N ILE A 10 20.15 2.67 30.81
CA ILE A 10 18.85 3.34 30.79
C ILE A 10 17.86 2.53 31.66
N ALA A 11 18.14 2.47 32.97
CA ALA A 11 17.33 1.73 33.92
C ALA A 11 15.95 2.36 34.19
N ASP A 12 15.76 3.66 33.85
CA ASP A 12 14.57 4.43 34.23
C ASP A 12 13.68 4.84 33.04
N LEU A 13 13.86 4.26 31.85
CA LEU A 13 12.96 4.50 30.76
C LEU A 13 11.65 3.74 30.98
N HIS A 14 10.56 4.46 31.20
CA HIS A 14 9.22 3.90 31.15
C HIS A 14 8.97 3.30 29.76
N ARG A 15 8.87 1.96 29.68
CA ARG A 15 8.56 1.25 28.46
C ARG A 15 7.06 1.33 28.23
N ILE A 16 6.65 2.15 27.26
CA ILE A 16 5.28 2.12 26.75
C ILE A 16 5.21 1.03 25.69
N ARG A 17 4.36 0.04 25.90
CA ARG A 17 4.07 -1.00 24.93
C ARG A 17 2.65 -0.80 24.44
N VAL A 18 2.50 -0.51 23.14
CA VAL A 18 1.20 -0.50 22.46
C VAL A 18 1.06 -1.85 21.77
N SER A 19 0.03 -2.63 22.14
CA SER A 19 -0.27 -3.87 21.44
C SER A 19 -0.93 -3.58 20.09
N ARG A 20 -0.92 -4.59 19.17
CA ARG A 20 -1.66 -4.46 17.90
C ARG A 20 -3.16 -4.22 18.15
N LYS A 21 -3.72 -4.95 19.12
CA LYS A 21 -5.13 -4.78 19.52
C LYS A 21 -5.42 -3.35 19.95
N ASP A 22 -4.59 -2.76 20.84
CA ASP A 22 -4.79 -1.38 21.30
C ASP A 22 -4.71 -0.38 20.13
N ALA A 23 -3.81 -0.63 19.17
CA ALA A 23 -3.67 0.23 18.00
C ALA A 23 -4.88 0.12 17.03
N VAL A 24 -5.47 -1.07 16.89
CA VAL A 24 -6.70 -1.29 16.11
C VAL A 24 -7.89 -0.65 16.82
N ASP A 25 -8.06 -0.91 18.12
CA ASP A 25 -9.16 -0.36 18.93
C ASP A 25 -9.12 1.18 18.97
N ALA A 26 -7.94 1.77 18.88
CA ALA A 26 -7.73 3.21 18.77
C ALA A 26 -7.83 3.75 17.32
N ALA A 27 -8.19 2.93 16.36
CA ALA A 27 -8.27 3.27 14.93
C ALA A 27 -6.98 3.90 14.36
N LEU A 28 -5.81 3.49 14.85
CA LEU A 28 -4.52 3.92 14.33
C LEU A 28 -4.07 3.06 13.16
N ILE A 29 -4.41 1.77 13.19
CA ILE A 29 -4.12 0.81 12.12
C ILE A 29 -5.38 0.00 11.77
N LYS A 30 -5.43 -0.47 10.53
CA LYS A 30 -6.48 -1.37 10.02
C LYS A 30 -6.38 -2.74 10.70
N ASP A 31 -7.51 -3.43 10.85
CA ASP A 31 -7.58 -4.71 11.56
C ASP A 31 -6.87 -5.86 10.83
N GLY A 32 -6.81 -5.85 9.51
CA GLY A 32 -6.21 -6.94 8.78
C GLY A 32 -5.70 -6.59 7.38
N ILE A 33 -5.05 -7.58 6.80
CA ILE A 33 -4.60 -7.58 5.41
C ILE A 33 -5.08 -8.86 4.76
N LYS A 34 -5.72 -8.74 3.60
CA LYS A 34 -5.95 -9.86 2.70
C LYS A 34 -4.77 -9.95 1.74
N SER A 35 -4.02 -11.04 1.80
CA SER A 35 -2.92 -11.34 0.88
C SER A 35 -3.37 -12.34 -0.18
N ILE A 36 -3.03 -12.06 -1.45
CA ILE A 36 -3.27 -12.95 -2.58
C ILE A 36 -1.91 -13.22 -3.23
N ALA A 37 -1.55 -14.49 -3.36
CA ALA A 37 -0.35 -14.92 -4.07
C ALA A 37 -0.76 -15.67 -5.33
N TYR A 38 -0.18 -15.28 -6.46
CA TYR A 38 -0.40 -15.93 -7.75
C TYR A 38 0.69 -16.97 -7.94
N ILE A 39 0.30 -18.23 -8.11
CA ILE A 39 1.22 -19.35 -8.30
C ILE A 39 0.84 -20.04 -9.59
N ALA A 40 1.80 -20.16 -10.52
CA ALA A 40 1.63 -20.98 -11.73
C ALA A 40 2.30 -22.34 -11.58
N PRO A 41 1.72 -23.38 -12.17
CA PRO A 41 2.47 -24.59 -12.47
C PRO A 41 3.71 -24.27 -13.32
N GLU A 42 4.82 -25.01 -13.09
CA GLU A 42 6.11 -24.78 -13.78
C GLU A 42 5.96 -24.69 -15.29
N GLU A 43 5.09 -25.53 -15.86
CA GLU A 43 4.83 -25.68 -17.30
C GLU A 43 4.09 -24.48 -17.92
N GLN A 44 3.53 -23.56 -17.12
CA GLN A 44 2.73 -22.43 -17.57
C GLN A 44 3.32 -21.06 -17.21
N LYS A 45 4.48 -21.01 -16.61
CA LYS A 45 5.11 -19.77 -16.13
C LYS A 45 5.33 -18.74 -17.25
N ASP A 46 5.66 -19.20 -18.44
CA ASP A 46 5.95 -18.33 -19.59
C ASP A 46 4.72 -17.88 -20.36
N LEU A 47 3.54 -18.46 -20.06
CA LEU A 47 2.29 -18.19 -20.79
C LEU A 47 1.40 -17.15 -20.10
N LEU A 48 1.64 -16.84 -18.83
CA LEU A 48 0.79 -15.98 -18.02
C LEU A 48 1.52 -14.71 -17.59
N ASP A 49 0.98 -13.54 -17.94
CA ASP A 49 1.43 -12.28 -17.35
C ASP A 49 0.83 -12.11 -15.95
N PHE A 50 1.53 -12.67 -14.95
CA PHE A 50 1.14 -12.54 -13.53
C PHE A 50 1.07 -11.09 -13.07
N GLY A 51 1.91 -10.23 -13.64
CA GLY A 51 1.89 -8.81 -13.35
C GLY A 51 0.58 -8.16 -13.79
N LEU A 52 0.11 -8.48 -14.98
CA LEU A 52 -1.17 -7.98 -15.48
C LEU A 52 -2.33 -8.54 -14.66
N THR A 53 -2.34 -9.85 -14.36
CA THR A 53 -3.39 -10.48 -13.56
C THR A 53 -3.49 -9.82 -12.18
N ALA A 54 -2.36 -9.66 -11.49
CA ALA A 54 -2.32 -9.03 -10.17
C ALA A 54 -2.81 -7.56 -10.22
N ILE A 55 -2.47 -6.82 -11.26
CA ILE A 55 -2.92 -5.43 -11.45
C ILE A 55 -4.44 -5.39 -11.71
N VAL A 56 -4.97 -6.27 -12.56
CA VAL A 56 -6.42 -6.33 -12.84
C VAL A 56 -7.21 -6.60 -11.57
N ASP A 57 -6.83 -7.61 -10.79
CA ASP A 57 -7.52 -7.96 -9.55
C ASP A 57 -7.40 -6.84 -8.51
N ALA A 58 -6.21 -6.24 -8.40
CA ALA A 58 -5.99 -5.12 -7.48
C ALA A 58 -6.79 -3.88 -7.89
N TRP A 59 -6.93 -3.60 -9.18
CA TRP A 59 -7.75 -2.49 -9.67
C TRP A 59 -9.25 -2.72 -9.44
N GLN A 60 -9.73 -3.94 -9.61
CA GLN A 60 -11.09 -4.31 -9.26
C GLN A 60 -11.35 -4.11 -7.75
N MET A 61 -10.43 -4.57 -6.90
CA MET A 61 -10.53 -4.36 -5.45
C MET A 61 -10.47 -2.88 -5.08
N HIS A 62 -9.59 -2.10 -5.72
CA HIS A 62 -9.50 -0.65 -5.53
C HIS A 62 -10.84 0.04 -5.83
N ASN A 63 -11.48 -0.30 -6.95
CA ASN A 63 -12.77 0.26 -7.32
C ASN A 63 -13.89 -0.18 -6.36
N ALA A 64 -13.86 -1.41 -5.85
CA ALA A 64 -14.80 -1.87 -4.84
C ALA A 64 -14.65 -1.08 -3.52
N ILE A 65 -13.41 -0.84 -3.07
CA ILE A 65 -13.12 0.00 -1.90
C ILE A 65 -13.63 1.43 -2.13
N LYS A 66 -13.36 2.01 -3.30
CA LYS A 66 -13.82 3.35 -3.65
C LYS A 66 -15.35 3.46 -3.61
N ALA A 67 -16.05 2.47 -4.17
CA ALA A 67 -17.52 2.41 -4.11
C ALA A 67 -18.04 2.30 -2.67
N THR A 68 -17.40 1.49 -1.85
CA THR A 68 -17.79 1.35 -0.43
C THR A 68 -17.59 2.65 0.34
N LEU A 69 -16.43 3.33 0.17
CA LEU A 69 -16.19 4.63 0.79
C LEU A 69 -17.28 5.65 0.39
N ALA A 70 -17.63 5.68 -0.89
CA ALA A 70 -18.68 6.57 -1.39
C ALA A 70 -20.06 6.24 -0.77
N ASN A 71 -20.42 4.95 -0.69
CA ASN A 71 -21.69 4.50 -0.07
C ASN A 71 -21.77 4.86 1.41
N GLU A 72 -20.63 4.86 2.11
CA GLU A 72 -20.53 5.30 3.50
C GLU A 72 -20.46 6.83 3.66
N GLY A 73 -20.56 7.58 2.57
CA GLY A 73 -20.48 9.04 2.58
C GLY A 73 -19.08 9.58 2.92
N ILE A 74 -18.04 8.78 2.69
CA ILE A 74 -16.65 9.16 2.95
C ILE A 74 -16.03 9.69 1.67
N SER A 75 -15.80 11.00 1.62
CA SER A 75 -15.08 11.63 0.51
C SER A 75 -13.58 11.40 0.67
N LEU A 76 -13.10 10.27 0.17
CA LEU A 76 -11.67 9.89 0.15
C LEU A 76 -11.39 9.11 -1.14
N ALA A 77 -10.45 9.58 -1.94
CA ALA A 77 -9.93 8.81 -3.06
C ALA A 77 -8.89 7.80 -2.53
N PRO A 78 -9.16 6.48 -2.58
CA PRO A 78 -8.18 5.50 -2.17
C PRO A 78 -6.95 5.55 -3.10
N LEU A 79 -5.81 5.03 -2.62
CA LEU A 79 -4.57 4.91 -3.39
C LEU A 79 -4.19 3.45 -3.53
N MET A 80 -3.85 3.03 -4.74
CA MET A 80 -3.22 1.76 -5.04
C MET A 80 -1.72 1.95 -5.17
N LEU A 81 -0.94 1.20 -4.43
CA LEU A 81 0.52 1.19 -4.50
C LEU A 81 0.98 0.07 -5.43
N VAL A 82 1.87 0.36 -6.36
CA VAL A 82 2.47 -0.63 -7.27
C VAL A 82 3.97 -0.60 -7.10
N GLN A 83 4.50 -1.62 -6.46
CA GLN A 83 5.93 -1.79 -6.27
C GLN A 83 6.55 -2.51 -7.46
N VAL A 84 7.56 -1.89 -8.07
CA VAL A 84 8.29 -2.45 -9.21
C VAL A 84 9.75 -2.75 -8.87
N GLY A 85 10.40 -3.55 -9.71
CA GLY A 85 11.84 -3.82 -9.62
C GLY A 85 12.70 -2.61 -9.98
N ASN A 86 14.02 -2.79 -9.90
CA ASN A 86 15.00 -1.72 -10.17
C ASN A 86 15.33 -1.56 -11.66
N SER A 87 14.79 -2.39 -12.55
CA SER A 87 15.00 -2.26 -14.00
C SER A 87 14.53 -0.88 -14.51
N ASP A 88 15.21 -0.32 -15.49
CA ASP A 88 14.87 0.97 -16.09
C ASP A 88 13.49 0.93 -16.75
N LYS A 89 13.09 -0.22 -17.29
CA LYS A 89 11.80 -0.43 -17.96
C LYS A 89 10.66 -0.76 -17.00
N ALA A 90 10.95 -1.05 -15.72
CA ALA A 90 9.95 -1.57 -14.79
C ALA A 90 8.76 -0.62 -14.56
N VAL A 91 9.00 0.68 -14.58
CA VAL A 91 7.94 1.70 -14.45
C VAL A 91 7.06 1.72 -15.70
N ASP A 92 7.65 1.71 -16.90
CA ASP A 92 6.91 1.76 -18.16
C ASP A 92 6.12 0.48 -18.39
N GLU A 93 6.68 -0.68 -18.04
CA GLU A 93 5.97 -1.96 -18.09
C GLU A 93 4.77 -1.97 -17.12
N ALA A 94 4.92 -1.42 -15.91
CA ALA A 94 3.82 -1.31 -14.96
C ALA A 94 2.74 -0.35 -15.46
N LYS A 95 3.12 0.81 -16.04
CA LYS A 95 2.18 1.75 -16.66
C LYS A 95 1.39 1.08 -17.78
N THR A 96 2.06 0.37 -18.68
CA THR A 96 1.42 -0.35 -19.78
C THR A 96 0.37 -1.34 -19.27
N ARG A 97 0.70 -2.12 -18.23
CA ARG A 97 -0.24 -3.07 -17.63
C ARG A 97 -1.41 -2.38 -16.91
N LEU A 98 -1.15 -1.25 -16.24
CA LEU A 98 -2.20 -0.46 -15.59
C LEU A 98 -3.19 0.10 -16.60
N ILE A 99 -2.71 0.68 -17.70
CA ILE A 99 -3.56 1.18 -18.78
C ILE A 99 -4.36 0.03 -19.41
N ALA A 100 -3.73 -1.12 -19.65
CA ALA A 100 -4.40 -2.32 -20.15
C ALA A 100 -5.47 -2.85 -19.17
N ALA A 101 -5.30 -2.66 -17.87
CA ALA A 101 -6.28 -2.98 -16.83
C ALA A 101 -7.41 -1.93 -16.71
N GLY A 102 -7.40 -0.87 -17.52
CA GLY A 102 -8.42 0.17 -17.52
C GLY A 102 -8.18 1.32 -16.54
N VAL A 103 -6.96 1.48 -16.03
CA VAL A 103 -6.60 2.65 -15.22
C VAL A 103 -6.38 3.85 -16.14
N PRO A 104 -7.09 4.99 -15.92
CA PRO A 104 -6.83 6.21 -16.68
C PRO A 104 -5.40 6.71 -16.47
N GLU A 105 -4.70 7.04 -17.55
CA GLU A 105 -3.28 7.42 -17.49
C GLU A 105 -3.04 8.64 -16.60
N GLU A 106 -3.93 9.62 -16.62
CA GLU A 106 -3.86 10.83 -15.79
C GLU A 106 -3.98 10.55 -14.29
N ARG A 107 -4.47 9.37 -13.90
CA ARG A 107 -4.57 8.94 -12.50
C ARG A 107 -3.36 8.16 -12.01
N ILE A 108 -2.41 7.89 -12.89
CA ILE A 108 -1.17 7.18 -12.58
C ILE A 108 -0.09 8.21 -12.26
N ALA A 109 0.54 8.03 -11.11
CA ALA A 109 1.77 8.72 -10.75
C ALA A 109 2.91 7.71 -10.56
N TRP A 110 4.13 8.15 -10.67
CA TRP A 110 5.31 7.32 -10.37
C TRP A 110 6.36 8.14 -9.62
N TYR A 111 7.14 7.43 -8.86
CA TYR A 111 8.28 8.01 -8.15
C TYR A 111 9.47 7.07 -8.23
N THR A 112 10.60 7.59 -8.67
CA THR A 112 11.91 6.91 -8.65
C THR A 112 12.94 7.84 -8.05
N SER A 113 14.02 7.29 -7.49
CA SER A 113 15.12 8.11 -6.96
C SER A 113 15.93 8.84 -8.05
N GLU A 114 15.79 8.39 -9.29
CA GLU A 114 16.50 8.94 -10.47
C GLU A 114 15.69 10.06 -11.15
N ASP A 115 14.39 10.04 -11.00
CA ASP A 115 13.46 11.05 -11.51
C ASP A 115 12.44 11.38 -10.41
N PRO A 116 12.84 12.19 -9.42
CA PRO A 116 11.93 12.66 -8.39
C PRO A 116 11.07 13.80 -8.97
N ASN A 117 10.07 13.48 -9.82
CA ASN A 117 9.22 14.47 -10.47
C ASN A 117 8.43 15.33 -9.47
N ASP A 118 8.11 14.77 -8.30
CA ASP A 118 7.43 15.47 -7.21
C ASP A 118 7.88 14.91 -5.87
N ASP A 119 7.72 15.68 -4.80
CA ASP A 119 7.85 15.15 -3.46
C ASP A 119 6.85 14.00 -3.29
N LEU A 120 7.34 12.81 -2.96
CA LEU A 120 6.54 11.61 -2.75
C LEU A 120 5.36 11.84 -1.79
N LEU A 121 5.54 12.72 -0.81
CA LEU A 121 4.48 13.12 0.12
C LEU A 121 3.39 13.95 -0.56
N VAL A 122 3.74 14.75 -1.56
CA VAL A 122 2.76 15.53 -2.35
C VAL A 122 1.93 14.57 -3.18
N VAL A 123 2.57 13.65 -3.91
CA VAL A 123 1.87 12.63 -4.71
C VAL A 123 0.98 11.74 -3.85
N ALA A 124 1.44 11.35 -2.66
CA ALA A 124 0.64 10.54 -1.74
C ALA A 124 -0.62 11.24 -1.23
N LYS A 125 -0.63 12.57 -1.19
CA LYS A 125 -1.77 13.39 -0.76
C LYS A 125 -2.66 13.84 -1.92
N ASP A 126 -2.16 13.82 -3.13
CA ASP A 126 -2.91 14.23 -4.32
C ASP A 126 -4.02 13.22 -4.64
N GLU A 127 -5.25 13.55 -4.29
CA GLU A 127 -6.42 12.72 -4.52
C GLU A 127 -6.82 12.60 -6.02
N SER A 128 -6.22 13.38 -6.91
CA SER A 128 -6.37 13.19 -8.36
C SER A 128 -5.62 11.95 -8.86
N LYS A 129 -4.64 11.47 -8.09
CA LYS A 129 -3.86 10.27 -8.39
C LYS A 129 -4.39 9.08 -7.59
N GLU A 130 -4.79 8.04 -8.29
CA GLU A 130 -5.33 6.80 -7.69
C GLU A 130 -4.31 5.66 -7.68
N VAL A 131 -3.24 5.75 -8.46
CA VAL A 131 -2.17 4.75 -8.51
C VAL A 131 -0.81 5.43 -8.35
N LEU A 132 0.04 4.86 -7.52
CA LEU A 132 1.44 5.27 -7.37
C LEU A 132 2.37 4.09 -7.63
N ILE A 133 3.16 4.18 -8.71
CA ILE A 133 4.22 3.23 -9.01
C ILE A 133 5.50 3.71 -8.32
N PHE A 134 6.22 2.81 -7.66
CA PHE A 134 7.47 3.14 -6.98
C PHE A 134 8.50 2.02 -7.03
N LYS A 135 9.78 2.40 -7.06
CA LYS A 135 10.91 1.49 -6.89
C LYS A 135 11.24 1.31 -5.39
N VAL A 136 11.97 0.26 -5.07
CA VAL A 136 12.27 -0.18 -3.68
C VAL A 136 12.89 0.87 -2.78
N ALA A 137 13.81 1.67 -3.30
CA ALA A 137 14.60 2.61 -2.50
C ALA A 137 13.76 3.73 -1.84
N VAL A 138 12.55 3.94 -2.33
CA VAL A 138 11.65 5.04 -1.91
C VAL A 138 10.79 4.67 -0.71
N ALA A 139 10.71 3.40 -0.36
CA ALA A 139 9.81 2.93 0.69
C ALA A 139 10.15 3.40 2.12
N LEU A 140 11.33 3.98 2.33
CA LEU A 140 11.77 4.46 3.64
C LEU A 140 11.27 5.91 3.88
N GLY A 141 10.31 6.10 4.79
CA GLY A 141 9.85 7.42 5.22
C GLY A 141 8.51 7.91 4.68
N PHE A 142 7.94 7.25 3.71
CA PHE A 142 6.69 7.63 3.05
C PHE A 142 5.44 7.26 3.88
N ASP A 143 4.53 8.18 4.06
CA ASP A 143 3.24 7.98 4.75
C ASP A 143 2.07 8.10 3.77
N ALA A 144 1.29 7.02 3.61
CA ALA A 144 0.16 6.97 2.69
C ALA A 144 -1.08 6.34 3.34
N PRO A 145 -1.73 7.02 4.30
CA PRO A 145 -2.87 6.46 5.01
C PRO A 145 -4.09 6.22 4.11
N ARG A 146 -4.16 6.85 2.94
CA ARG A 146 -5.18 6.57 1.91
C ARG A 146 -4.85 5.35 1.02
N ALA A 147 -3.71 4.68 1.24
CA ALA A 147 -3.38 3.46 0.52
C ALA A 147 -4.13 2.26 1.13
N PHE A 148 -4.88 1.55 0.29
CA PHE A 148 -5.62 0.35 0.67
C PHE A 148 -5.18 -0.89 -0.09
N THR A 149 -4.61 -0.72 -1.27
CA THR A 149 -4.22 -1.82 -2.14
C THR A 149 -2.73 -1.72 -2.44
N LEU A 150 -2.04 -2.85 -2.42
CA LEU A 150 -0.63 -2.97 -2.77
C LEU A 150 -0.43 -4.12 -3.75
N VAL A 151 0.21 -3.84 -4.88
CA VAL A 151 0.72 -4.84 -5.81
C VAL A 151 2.24 -4.86 -5.71
N SER A 152 2.83 -6.00 -5.41
CA SER A 152 4.28 -6.20 -5.49
C SER A 152 4.62 -7.04 -6.70
N MET A 153 5.28 -6.43 -7.67
CA MET A 153 5.78 -7.08 -8.89
C MET A 153 7.20 -7.63 -8.70
N ARG A 154 7.71 -7.60 -7.46
CA ARG A 154 8.99 -8.22 -7.09
C ARG A 154 8.76 -9.63 -6.56
N GLY A 155 9.64 -10.55 -6.94
CA GLY A 155 9.68 -11.87 -6.31
C GLY A 155 9.93 -11.77 -4.80
N ALA A 156 9.39 -12.73 -4.05
CA ALA A 156 9.35 -12.77 -2.58
C ALA A 156 10.72 -12.93 -1.87
N LYS A 157 11.82 -12.45 -2.46
CA LYS A 157 13.18 -12.65 -1.92
C LYS A 157 13.54 -11.74 -0.74
N ASP A 158 12.70 -10.74 -0.42
CA ASP A 158 13.04 -9.73 0.59
C ASP A 158 11.86 -9.52 1.55
N THR A 159 11.79 -10.38 2.56
CA THR A 159 10.70 -10.43 3.54
C THR A 159 10.63 -9.15 4.39
N ASP A 160 11.78 -8.61 4.77
CA ASP A 160 11.85 -7.42 5.66
C ASP A 160 11.31 -6.18 4.97
N PHE A 161 11.57 -6.07 3.67
CA PHE A 161 11.08 -4.97 2.88
C PHE A 161 9.56 -5.06 2.64
N GLY A 162 9.04 -6.25 2.41
CA GLY A 162 7.59 -6.50 2.30
C GLY A 162 6.83 -6.03 3.54
N ILE A 163 7.34 -6.32 4.73
CA ILE A 163 6.76 -5.91 6.01
C ILE A 163 6.70 -4.37 6.14
N GLN A 164 7.74 -3.66 5.70
CA GLN A 164 7.78 -2.20 5.79
C GLN A 164 6.75 -1.54 4.88
N VAL A 165 6.59 -2.02 3.65
CA VAL A 165 5.60 -1.48 2.70
C VAL A 165 4.18 -1.81 3.15
N VAL A 166 3.95 -3.04 3.61
CA VAL A 166 2.68 -3.47 4.17
C VAL A 166 2.28 -2.63 5.38
N GLY A 167 3.22 -2.31 6.27
CA GLY A 167 2.97 -1.45 7.41
C GLY A 167 2.41 -0.06 7.06
N ARG A 168 2.60 0.40 5.83
CA ARG A 168 2.09 1.70 5.37
C ARG A 168 0.63 1.65 4.97
N ILE A 169 0.18 0.58 4.31
CA ILE A 169 -1.23 0.40 3.97
C ILE A 169 -2.09 0.08 5.20
N LEU A 170 -1.46 -0.32 6.31
CA LEU A 170 -2.17 -0.57 7.57
C LEU A 170 -2.63 0.69 8.27
N ARG A 171 -2.06 1.86 8.00
CA ARG A 171 -2.48 3.10 8.68
C ARG A 171 -3.89 3.49 8.31
N VAL A 172 -4.65 3.95 9.29
CA VAL A 172 -6.01 4.47 9.09
C VAL A 172 -5.93 5.96 8.75
N HIS A 173 -6.61 6.35 7.67
CA HIS A 173 -6.73 7.76 7.31
C HIS A 173 -7.64 8.50 8.31
N HIS A 174 -7.30 9.74 8.67
CA HIS A 174 -8.04 10.52 9.67
C HIS A 174 -9.54 10.66 9.37
N ARG A 175 -9.95 10.74 8.10
CA ARG A 175 -11.37 10.77 7.70
C ARG A 175 -12.12 9.47 8.02
N LEU A 176 -11.41 8.38 8.28
CA LEU A 176 -11.99 7.08 8.64
C LEU A 176 -11.98 6.84 10.15
N GLN A 177 -11.11 7.51 10.90
CA GLN A 177 -10.90 7.22 12.31
C GLN A 177 -12.19 7.35 13.13
N ALA A 178 -12.99 8.38 12.91
CA ALA A 178 -14.25 8.57 13.63
C ALA A 178 -15.23 7.40 13.39
N LYS A 179 -15.41 6.98 12.13
CA LYS A 179 -16.30 5.87 11.77
C LYS A 179 -15.76 4.51 12.23
N ALA A 180 -14.44 4.32 12.20
CA ALA A 180 -13.80 3.10 12.68
C ALA A 180 -13.99 2.93 14.20
N LEU A 181 -13.90 4.02 14.97
CA LEU A 181 -14.18 4.00 16.42
C LEU A 181 -15.65 3.70 16.73
N ASP A 182 -16.58 4.11 15.88
CA ASP A 182 -18.00 3.85 16.04
C ASP A 182 -18.43 2.44 15.58
N ASN A 183 -17.48 1.58 15.15
CA ASN A 183 -17.75 0.27 14.55
C ASN A 183 -18.76 0.30 13.38
N THR A 184 -18.88 1.43 12.71
CA THR A 184 -19.84 1.62 11.61
C THR A 184 -19.26 1.23 10.24
N LEU A 185 -17.96 0.94 10.17
CA LEU A 185 -17.31 0.43 8.94
C LEU A 185 -17.28 -1.09 8.98
N PRO A 186 -17.98 -1.77 8.06
CA PRO A 186 -17.79 -3.21 7.92
C PRO A 186 -16.36 -3.48 7.39
N ALA A 187 -15.72 -4.46 7.94
CA ALA A 187 -14.55 -5.26 7.53
C ALA A 187 -13.68 -4.85 6.32
N LEU A 188 -13.61 -3.57 5.98
CA LEU A 188 -12.71 -3.00 4.97
C LEU A 188 -11.38 -2.53 5.57
N LEU A 189 -11.28 -2.60 6.87
CA LEU A 189 -10.12 -2.17 7.63
C LEU A 189 -9.19 -3.33 7.96
#